data_1ceef00286200dbb7c6917135b869d03
#
_entry.id   1ceef00286200dbb7c6917135b869d03
#
_cell.length_a   1.000
_cell.length_b   1.000
_cell.length_c   1.000
_cell.angle_alpha   90.00
_cell.angle_beta   90.00
_cell.angle_gamma   90.00
#
_symmetry.space_group_name_H-M   'P 1'
#
loop_
_entity.id
_entity.type
_entity.pdbx_description
1 polymer ?
#
loop_
_entity_poly.entity_id
_entity_poly.type
_entity_poly.pdbx_seq_one_letter_code
_entity_poly.pdbx_strand_id
1 'polypeptide(L)'
;MKQILQNLSNGETSLIDVPCPKNIKSNILIATTTTVVSAGTERMLIDFGKANLLSKAKKQPDKVKMVLNKVITDGLMTTVDAVRSKLDQPLPLGYCNAGVILESNVDGFEPGDRVVSNGNHAEVVRVPKNLCVKIPDNVDDESASFTVLGAIGLQGIRLIQPTMGECFVVTGLGLIGLLCVQMLRANGCRVLGIDFDSKKCELAQQ
;
A
#
# COMPACT_ATOMS: atom_id res chain seq x y z
N MET A 1 17.18 9.32 8.91
CA MET A 1 16.52 9.15 7.62
C MET A 1 15.15 9.81 7.63
N LYS A 2 14.66 10.26 6.49
CA LYS A 2 13.33 10.86 6.36
C LYS A 2 12.25 9.81 6.13
N GLN A 3 11.08 10.00 6.74
CA GLN A 3 9.92 9.12 6.61
C GLN A 3 8.63 9.93 6.67
N ILE A 4 7.62 9.52 5.89
CA ILE A 4 6.29 10.14 5.90
C ILE A 4 5.41 9.40 6.90
N LEU A 5 4.89 10.15 7.87
CA LEU A 5 3.96 9.64 8.89
C LEU A 5 2.62 10.34 8.84
N GLN A 6 1.59 9.57 9.14
CA GLN A 6 0.21 10.02 9.27
C GLN A 6 -0.26 9.88 10.72
N ASN A 7 -0.72 10.96 11.31
CA ASN A 7 -1.39 10.93 12.60
C ASN A 7 -2.90 10.71 12.39
N LEU A 8 -3.43 9.65 12.97
CA LEU A 8 -4.85 9.29 12.82
C LEU A 8 -5.77 10.03 13.81
N SER A 9 -5.24 10.73 14.81
CA SER A 9 -6.05 11.51 15.74
C SER A 9 -6.46 12.86 15.16
N ASN A 10 -5.52 13.56 14.51
CA ASN A 10 -5.70 14.92 13.98
C ASN A 10 -5.67 15.00 12.44
N GLY A 11 -5.28 13.92 11.75
CA GLY A 11 -5.19 13.87 10.29
C GLY A 11 -3.98 14.59 9.71
N GLU A 12 -2.95 14.89 10.52
CA GLU A 12 -1.73 15.52 10.07
C GLU A 12 -0.82 14.51 9.38
N THR A 13 -0.32 14.86 8.19
CA THR A 13 0.73 14.13 7.48
C THR A 13 2.03 14.92 7.60
N SER A 14 3.08 14.32 8.10
CA SER A 14 4.35 14.98 8.34
C SER A 14 5.54 14.18 7.79
N LEU A 15 6.55 14.91 7.30
CA LEU A 15 7.86 14.36 6.98
C LEU A 15 8.76 14.56 8.20
N ILE A 16 9.22 13.48 8.79
CA ILE A 16 10.03 13.53 10.01
C ILE A 16 11.37 12.81 9.84
N ASP A 17 12.33 13.21 10.64
CA ASP A 17 13.61 12.52 10.79
C ASP A 17 13.50 11.43 11.85
N VAL A 18 13.79 10.19 11.45
CA VAL A 18 13.76 9.00 12.33
C VAL A 18 15.10 8.27 12.26
N PRO A 19 15.46 7.47 13.27
CA PRO A 19 16.63 6.59 13.19
C PRO A 19 16.50 5.62 12.00
N CYS A 20 17.62 5.33 11.33
CA CYS A 20 17.68 4.32 10.29
C CYS A 20 17.44 2.93 10.92
N PRO A 21 16.56 2.08 10.33
CA PRO A 21 16.33 0.75 10.85
C PRO A 21 17.59 -0.11 10.71
N LYS A 22 17.89 -0.91 11.73
CA LYS A 22 18.94 -1.93 11.63
C LYS A 22 18.40 -3.17 10.95
N ASN A 23 19.23 -3.84 10.15
CA ASN A 23 18.85 -5.12 9.58
C ASN A 23 18.73 -6.19 10.68
N ILE A 24 17.78 -7.10 10.53
CA ILE A 24 17.55 -8.23 11.44
C ILE A 24 17.42 -9.53 10.64
N LYS A 25 17.49 -10.68 11.33
CA LYS A 25 17.34 -12.01 10.70
C LYS A 25 16.11 -12.08 9.81
N SER A 26 16.25 -12.71 8.64
CA SER A 26 15.21 -12.91 7.65
C SER A 26 14.61 -11.63 7.03
N ASN A 27 15.33 -10.51 7.13
CA ASN A 27 14.93 -9.22 6.54
C ASN A 27 15.99 -8.70 5.58
N ILE A 28 15.54 -7.76 4.76
CA ILE A 28 16.33 -7.06 3.74
C ILE A 28 16.20 -5.56 4.04
N LEU A 29 17.33 -4.85 4.05
CA LEU A 29 17.41 -3.41 4.20
C LEU A 29 17.59 -2.78 2.83
N ILE A 30 16.73 -1.85 2.44
CA ILE A 30 16.66 -1.28 1.10
C ILE A 30 16.77 0.24 1.18
N ALA A 31 17.68 0.83 0.40
CA ALA A 31 17.69 2.25 0.09
C ALA A 31 16.64 2.52 -0.99
N THR A 32 15.66 3.34 -0.68
CA THR A 32 14.56 3.66 -1.58
C THR A 32 15.04 4.54 -2.73
N THR A 33 14.72 4.16 -3.97
CA THR A 33 14.90 5.00 -5.16
C THR A 33 13.59 5.68 -5.56
N THR A 34 12.47 4.97 -5.48
CA THR A 34 11.15 5.51 -5.79
C THR A 34 10.04 4.81 -5.03
N THR A 35 8.91 5.50 -4.85
CA THR A 35 7.70 4.94 -4.24
C THR A 35 6.46 5.43 -4.98
N VAL A 36 5.42 4.59 -5.07
CA VAL A 36 4.13 4.98 -5.62
C VAL A 36 3.18 5.40 -4.51
N VAL A 37 2.62 6.60 -4.64
CA VAL A 37 1.53 7.06 -3.77
C VAL A 37 0.22 6.48 -4.28
N SER A 38 -0.39 5.62 -3.47
CA SER A 38 -1.72 5.08 -3.75
C SER A 38 -2.80 6.06 -3.30
N ALA A 39 -3.15 6.99 -4.21
CA ALA A 39 -4.06 8.09 -3.92
C ALA A 39 -5.41 7.65 -3.29
N GLY A 40 -5.94 6.48 -3.67
CA GLY A 40 -7.18 5.94 -3.09
C GLY A 40 -7.02 5.52 -1.64
N THR A 41 -6.03 4.67 -1.35
CA THR A 41 -5.82 4.07 -0.02
C THR A 41 -5.25 5.10 0.96
N GLU A 42 -4.27 5.87 0.55
CA GLU A 42 -3.61 6.83 1.43
C GLU A 42 -4.52 8.03 1.73
N ARG A 43 -5.27 8.52 0.73
CA ARG A 43 -6.30 9.53 0.96
C ARG A 43 -7.37 9.05 1.95
N MET A 44 -7.77 7.77 1.88
CA MET A 44 -8.71 7.20 2.85
C MET A 44 -8.17 7.27 4.28
N LEU A 45 -6.87 7.02 4.49
CA LEU A 45 -6.23 7.13 5.81
C LEU A 45 -6.17 8.58 6.29
N ILE A 46 -5.84 9.53 5.40
CA ILE A 46 -5.84 10.96 5.71
C ILE A 46 -7.25 11.45 6.06
N ASP A 47 -8.25 11.10 5.25
CA ASP A 47 -9.65 11.47 5.49
C ASP A 47 -10.21 10.82 6.76
N PHE A 48 -9.76 9.61 7.10
CA PHE A 48 -10.07 8.99 8.37
C PHE A 48 -9.43 9.76 9.53
N GLY A 49 -8.17 10.16 9.42
CA GLY A 49 -7.49 10.97 10.43
C GLY A 49 -8.21 12.30 10.71
N LYS A 50 -8.65 13.00 9.66
CA LYS A 50 -9.37 14.28 9.75
C LYS A 50 -10.81 14.16 10.27
N ALA A 51 -11.41 12.96 10.21
CA ALA A 51 -12.79 12.74 10.63
C ALA A 51 -12.94 12.87 12.15
N ASN A 52 -14.10 13.36 12.61
CA ASN A 52 -14.45 13.36 14.03
C ASN A 52 -14.67 11.93 14.57
N LEU A 53 -14.65 11.74 15.89
CA LEU A 53 -14.76 10.43 16.53
C LEU A 53 -16.04 9.69 16.16
N LEU A 54 -17.17 10.38 15.99
CA LEU A 54 -18.44 9.77 15.57
C LEU A 54 -18.36 9.22 14.15
N SER A 55 -17.75 9.97 13.24
CA SER A 55 -17.52 9.54 11.86
C SER A 55 -16.51 8.39 11.78
N LYS A 56 -15.44 8.41 12.61
CA LYS A 56 -14.49 7.30 12.74
C LYS A 56 -15.20 6.02 13.21
N ALA A 57 -16.06 6.13 14.21
CA ALA A 57 -16.84 5.01 14.73
C ALA A 57 -17.78 4.41 13.67
N LYS A 58 -18.51 5.26 12.91
CA LYS A 58 -19.39 4.82 11.82
C LYS A 58 -18.65 4.07 10.71
N LYS A 59 -17.41 4.47 10.39
CA LYS A 59 -16.58 3.84 9.36
C LYS A 59 -15.98 2.49 9.79
N GLN A 60 -15.94 2.19 11.09
CA GLN A 60 -15.32 0.97 11.61
C GLN A 60 -16.17 0.30 12.70
N PRO A 61 -17.36 -0.22 12.38
CA PRO A 61 -18.31 -0.78 13.34
C PRO A 61 -17.74 -1.97 14.13
N ASP A 62 -16.89 -2.79 13.51
CA ASP A 62 -16.27 -3.92 14.20
C ASP A 62 -15.29 -3.48 15.30
N LYS A 63 -14.53 -2.41 15.06
CA LYS A 63 -13.66 -1.84 16.09
C LYS A 63 -14.47 -1.19 17.22
N VAL A 64 -15.63 -0.62 16.91
CA VAL A 64 -16.55 -0.10 17.94
C VAL A 64 -17.01 -1.23 18.86
N LYS A 65 -17.40 -2.38 18.33
CA LYS A 65 -17.76 -3.56 19.14
C LYS A 65 -16.60 -4.01 20.04
N MET A 66 -15.38 -4.04 19.51
CA MET A 66 -14.18 -4.36 20.29
C MET A 66 -13.95 -3.36 21.44
N VAL A 67 -14.13 -2.06 21.17
CA VAL A 67 -14.02 -1.01 22.18
C VAL A 67 -15.10 -1.16 23.25
N LEU A 68 -16.35 -1.41 22.86
CA LEU A 68 -17.45 -1.65 23.82
C LEU A 68 -17.18 -2.85 24.71
N ASN A 69 -16.73 -3.98 24.15
CA ASN A 69 -16.33 -5.14 24.94
C ASN A 69 -15.19 -4.80 25.91
N LYS A 70 -14.22 -4.01 25.47
CA LYS A 70 -13.10 -3.57 26.29
C LYS A 70 -13.53 -2.63 27.42
N VAL A 71 -14.55 -1.80 27.21
CA VAL A 71 -15.16 -0.96 28.26
C VAL A 71 -15.75 -1.84 29.38
N ILE A 72 -16.38 -2.97 29.02
CA ILE A 72 -16.98 -3.90 29.99
C ILE A 72 -15.88 -4.60 30.81
N THR A 73 -14.74 -4.94 30.18
CA THR A 73 -13.65 -5.70 30.83
C THR A 73 -12.71 -4.79 31.64
N ASP A 74 -12.27 -3.67 31.05
CA ASP A 74 -11.16 -2.85 31.55
C ASP A 74 -11.64 -1.50 32.13
N GLY A 75 -12.94 -1.18 31.98
CA GLY A 75 -13.52 0.09 32.38
C GLY A 75 -13.43 1.20 31.31
N LEU A 76 -14.31 2.20 31.46
CA LEU A 76 -14.48 3.26 30.46
C LEU A 76 -13.23 4.14 30.29
N MET A 77 -12.65 4.64 31.40
CA MET A 77 -11.51 5.57 31.35
C MET A 77 -10.29 4.91 30.72
N THR A 78 -9.92 3.72 31.18
CA THR A 78 -8.79 2.93 30.64
C THR A 78 -8.96 2.67 29.15
N THR A 79 -10.18 2.36 28.70
CA THR A 79 -10.47 2.12 27.29
C THR A 79 -10.38 3.38 26.45
N VAL A 80 -10.88 4.53 26.94
CA VAL A 80 -10.77 5.82 26.23
C VAL A 80 -9.31 6.21 26.05
N ASP A 81 -8.49 6.08 27.10
CA ASP A 81 -7.06 6.39 27.04
C ASP A 81 -6.32 5.46 26.09
N ALA A 82 -6.64 4.18 26.06
CA ALA A 82 -6.07 3.22 25.12
C ALA A 82 -6.44 3.54 23.66
N VAL A 83 -7.69 3.96 23.40
CA VAL A 83 -8.12 4.36 22.04
C VAL A 83 -7.42 5.63 21.61
N ARG A 84 -7.34 6.65 22.48
CA ARG A 84 -6.60 7.90 22.19
C ARG A 84 -5.14 7.62 21.91
N SER A 85 -4.46 6.92 22.79
CA SER A 85 -3.05 6.53 22.61
C SER A 85 -2.81 5.81 21.27
N LYS A 86 -3.72 4.92 20.87
CA LYS A 86 -3.60 4.20 19.59
C LYS A 86 -3.83 5.10 18.36
N LEU A 87 -4.72 6.08 18.45
CA LEU A 87 -4.95 7.05 17.38
C LEU A 87 -3.81 8.08 17.28
N ASP A 88 -3.16 8.40 18.41
CA ASP A 88 -2.04 9.33 18.47
C ASP A 88 -0.70 8.71 18.00
N GLN A 89 -0.63 7.36 17.88
CA GLN A 89 0.54 6.71 17.30
C GLN A 89 0.66 7.04 15.82
N PRO A 90 1.76 7.70 15.38
CA PRO A 90 1.97 7.97 13.98
C PRO A 90 2.09 6.69 13.17
N LEU A 91 1.40 6.62 12.04
CA LEU A 91 1.40 5.48 11.12
C LEU A 91 2.26 5.80 9.89
N PRO A 92 3.26 4.97 9.56
CA PRO A 92 3.99 5.11 8.31
C PRO A 92 3.06 4.98 7.10
N LEU A 93 3.15 5.94 6.16
CA LEU A 93 2.44 5.89 4.88
C LEU A 93 3.26 5.16 3.82
N GLY A 94 2.56 4.66 2.81
CA GLY A 94 3.13 3.95 1.68
C GLY A 94 3.25 2.44 1.90
N TYR A 95 3.25 1.72 0.78
CA TYR A 95 3.41 0.26 0.73
C TYR A 95 3.86 -0.22 -0.67
N CYS A 96 4.36 0.69 -1.49
CA CYS A 96 4.87 0.42 -2.85
C CYS A 96 6.22 1.08 -2.99
N ASN A 97 7.30 0.32 -2.84
CA ASN A 97 8.66 0.80 -2.78
C ASN A 97 9.53 0.05 -3.79
N ALA A 98 10.37 0.77 -4.51
CA ALA A 98 11.48 0.22 -5.27
C ALA A 98 12.80 0.82 -4.76
N GLY A 99 13.88 0.06 -4.82
CA GLY A 99 15.16 0.53 -4.34
C GLY A 99 16.28 -0.50 -4.50
N VAL A 100 17.40 -0.19 -3.87
CA VAL A 100 18.63 -1.01 -3.91
C VAL A 100 18.91 -1.59 -2.53
N ILE A 101 19.25 -2.86 -2.47
CA ILE A 101 19.59 -3.53 -1.23
C ILE A 101 20.89 -2.96 -0.64
N LEU A 102 20.82 -2.49 0.60
CA LEU A 102 21.96 -2.07 1.40
C LEU A 102 22.57 -3.26 2.15
N GLU A 103 21.71 -4.05 2.79
CA GLU A 103 22.07 -5.23 3.58
C GLU A 103 21.03 -6.32 3.42
N SER A 104 21.45 -7.57 3.35
CA SER A 104 20.58 -8.73 3.32
C SER A 104 21.05 -9.80 4.30
N ASN A 105 20.11 -10.40 5.02
CA ASN A 105 20.29 -11.62 5.81
C ASN A 105 19.44 -12.77 5.24
N VAL A 106 19.28 -12.78 3.90
CA VAL A 106 18.35 -13.66 3.19
C VAL A 106 19.00 -14.21 1.93
N ASP A 107 19.02 -15.52 1.78
CA ASP A 107 19.57 -16.18 0.60
C ASP A 107 18.85 -15.73 -0.69
N GLY A 108 19.65 -15.45 -1.72
CA GLY A 108 19.19 -15.04 -3.03
C GLY A 108 18.95 -13.53 -3.18
N PHE A 109 19.27 -12.73 -2.16
CA PHE A 109 19.24 -11.27 -2.17
C PHE A 109 20.55 -10.70 -1.68
N GLU A 110 21.26 -10.00 -2.55
CA GLU A 110 22.61 -9.46 -2.28
C GLU A 110 22.61 -7.92 -2.24
N PRO A 111 23.49 -7.29 -1.47
CA PRO A 111 23.71 -5.84 -1.56
C PRO A 111 23.98 -5.41 -2.99
N GLY A 112 23.30 -4.34 -3.44
CA GLY A 112 23.34 -3.86 -4.81
C GLY A 112 22.24 -4.39 -5.72
N ASP A 113 21.51 -5.44 -5.34
CA ASP A 113 20.33 -5.89 -6.10
C ASP A 113 19.23 -4.82 -6.11
N ARG A 114 18.63 -4.60 -7.28
CA ARG A 114 17.43 -3.77 -7.43
C ARG A 114 16.19 -4.59 -7.07
N VAL A 115 15.35 -4.05 -6.21
CA VAL A 115 14.19 -4.78 -5.67
C VAL A 115 12.95 -3.89 -5.55
N VAL A 116 11.77 -4.51 -5.64
CA VAL A 116 10.51 -3.92 -5.20
C VAL A 116 10.05 -4.58 -3.90
N SER A 117 9.35 -3.81 -3.09
CA SER A 117 8.85 -4.27 -1.80
C SER A 117 7.59 -3.52 -1.38
N ASN A 118 6.95 -4.01 -0.31
CA ASN A 118 5.88 -3.27 0.34
C ASN A 118 6.38 -2.24 1.37
N GLY A 119 7.59 -1.73 1.20
CA GLY A 119 8.15 -0.69 2.07
C GLY A 119 7.35 0.60 2.04
N ASN A 120 7.41 1.35 3.13
CA ASN A 120 6.75 2.63 3.30
C ASN A 120 7.47 3.75 2.54
N HIS A 121 6.89 4.96 2.52
CA HIS A 121 7.55 6.18 2.05
C HIS A 121 8.62 6.62 3.04
N ALA A 122 9.84 6.11 2.87
CA ALA A 122 11.01 6.39 3.69
C ALA A 122 12.28 6.24 2.87
N GLU A 123 13.36 6.95 3.23
CA GLU A 123 14.66 6.84 2.55
C GLU A 123 15.25 5.43 2.65
N VAL A 124 15.02 4.75 3.78
CA VAL A 124 15.47 3.36 3.99
C VAL A 124 14.33 2.56 4.58
N VAL A 125 14.06 1.39 4.02
CA VAL A 125 13.03 0.48 4.51
C VAL A 125 13.60 -0.88 4.85
N ARG A 126 13.01 -1.55 5.83
CA ARG A 126 13.32 -2.93 6.19
C ARG A 126 12.10 -3.80 5.97
N VAL A 127 12.24 -4.81 5.13
CA VAL A 127 11.14 -5.70 4.74
C VAL A 127 11.51 -7.16 4.88
N PRO A 128 10.56 -8.07 5.16
CA PRO A 128 10.81 -9.50 5.17
C PRO A 128 10.89 -10.03 3.71
N LYS A 129 11.56 -11.17 3.53
CA LYS A 129 11.78 -11.82 2.23
C LYS A 129 10.52 -11.97 1.39
N ASN A 130 9.42 -12.42 1.99
CA ASN A 130 8.17 -12.71 1.31
C ASN A 130 7.43 -11.46 0.78
N LEU A 131 7.92 -10.28 1.09
CA LEU A 131 7.39 -9.00 0.63
C LEU A 131 8.42 -8.21 -0.19
N CYS A 132 9.38 -8.92 -0.79
CA CYS A 132 10.43 -8.36 -1.63
C CYS A 132 10.68 -9.27 -2.85
N VAL A 133 10.93 -8.66 -4.01
CA VAL A 133 11.27 -9.38 -5.25
C VAL A 133 12.27 -8.56 -6.08
N LYS A 134 13.19 -9.24 -6.76
CA LYS A 134 14.18 -8.59 -7.65
C LYS A 134 13.49 -7.98 -8.86
N ILE A 135 13.99 -6.81 -9.28
CA ILE A 135 13.57 -6.13 -10.50
C ILE A 135 14.39 -6.71 -11.66
N PRO A 136 13.77 -7.16 -12.76
CA PRO A 136 14.49 -7.54 -13.97
C PRO A 136 15.29 -6.37 -14.56
N ASP A 137 16.43 -6.65 -15.20
CA ASP A 137 17.33 -5.61 -15.73
C ASP A 137 16.67 -4.69 -16.77
N ASN A 138 15.72 -5.22 -17.53
CA ASN A 138 14.97 -4.49 -18.56
C ASN A 138 13.78 -3.68 -18.03
N VAL A 139 13.56 -3.63 -16.71
CA VAL A 139 12.48 -2.88 -16.06
C VAL A 139 13.10 -1.76 -15.23
N ASP A 140 12.62 -0.52 -15.40
CA ASP A 140 13.02 0.61 -14.58
C ASP A 140 12.35 0.59 -13.21
N ASP A 141 12.89 1.35 -12.24
CA ASP A 141 12.40 1.38 -10.86
C ASP A 141 11.01 2.01 -10.74
N GLU A 142 10.71 2.99 -11.61
CA GLU A 142 9.41 3.66 -11.59
C GLU A 142 8.31 2.69 -12.00
N SER A 143 8.47 1.99 -13.13
CA SER A 143 7.54 0.93 -13.57
C SER A 143 7.45 -0.20 -12.55
N ALA A 144 8.59 -0.65 -12.02
CA ALA A 144 8.64 -1.71 -11.03
C ALA A 144 7.90 -1.36 -9.73
N SER A 145 7.90 -0.08 -9.33
CA SER A 145 7.24 0.36 -8.08
C SER A 145 5.72 0.10 -8.05
N PHE A 146 5.07 -0.09 -9.21
CA PHE A 146 3.65 -0.49 -9.30
C PHE A 146 3.40 -1.99 -9.01
N THR A 147 4.44 -2.81 -8.84
CA THR A 147 4.30 -4.28 -8.69
C THR A 147 3.38 -4.69 -7.56
N VAL A 148 3.42 -4.01 -6.41
CA VAL A 148 2.55 -4.34 -5.26
C VAL A 148 1.07 -4.13 -5.61
N LEU A 149 0.75 -3.02 -6.27
CA LEU A 149 -0.62 -2.72 -6.75
C LEU A 149 -1.02 -3.67 -7.88
N GLY A 150 -0.10 -3.96 -8.80
CA GLY A 150 -0.30 -4.95 -9.85
C GLY A 150 -0.59 -6.34 -9.30
N ALA A 151 0.11 -6.77 -8.25
CA ALA A 151 -0.12 -8.06 -7.60
C ALA A 151 -1.53 -8.17 -7.00
N ILE A 152 -2.09 -7.07 -6.46
CA ILE A 152 -3.48 -7.03 -5.98
C ILE A 152 -4.45 -7.26 -7.14
N GLY A 153 -4.29 -6.54 -8.24
CA GLY A 153 -5.10 -6.70 -9.45
C GLY A 153 -4.95 -8.10 -10.06
N LEU A 154 -3.71 -8.60 -10.15
CA LEU A 154 -3.41 -9.94 -10.69
C LEU A 154 -4.05 -11.05 -9.86
N GLN A 155 -4.15 -10.91 -8.54
CA GLN A 155 -4.85 -11.88 -7.70
C GLN A 155 -6.33 -12.01 -8.11
N GLY A 156 -7.02 -10.89 -8.34
CA GLY A 156 -8.40 -10.88 -8.84
C GLY A 156 -8.50 -11.56 -10.22
N ILE A 157 -7.58 -11.23 -11.13
CA ILE A 157 -7.53 -11.81 -12.48
C ILE A 157 -7.32 -13.34 -12.40
N ARG A 158 -6.41 -13.84 -11.54
CA ARG A 158 -6.19 -15.28 -11.37
C ARG A 158 -7.42 -16.01 -10.85
N LEU A 159 -8.24 -15.40 -10.00
CA LEU A 159 -9.46 -16.02 -9.47
C LEU A 159 -10.52 -16.23 -10.55
N ILE A 160 -10.60 -15.35 -11.55
CA ILE A 160 -11.54 -15.48 -12.68
C ILE A 160 -11.01 -16.34 -13.82
N GLN A 161 -9.73 -16.75 -13.80
CA GLN A 161 -9.10 -17.65 -14.77
C GLN A 161 -9.36 -17.25 -16.24
N PRO A 162 -8.98 -16.04 -16.67
CA PRO A 162 -9.30 -15.55 -18.01
C PRO A 162 -8.66 -16.40 -19.10
N THR A 163 -9.41 -16.65 -20.17
CA THR A 163 -8.94 -17.29 -21.38
C THR A 163 -8.80 -16.31 -22.54
N MET A 164 -7.93 -16.61 -23.51
CA MET A 164 -7.68 -15.74 -24.66
C MET A 164 -8.97 -15.45 -25.41
N GLY A 165 -9.20 -14.17 -25.78
CA GLY A 165 -10.36 -13.74 -26.57
C GLY A 165 -11.62 -13.43 -25.75
N GLU A 166 -11.67 -13.79 -24.47
CA GLU A 166 -12.78 -13.42 -23.59
C GLU A 166 -12.89 -11.91 -23.43
N CYS A 167 -14.07 -11.43 -23.03
CA CYS A 167 -14.35 -10.02 -22.78
C CYS A 167 -14.63 -9.80 -21.30
N PHE A 168 -13.83 -8.93 -20.67
CA PHE A 168 -13.97 -8.57 -19.25
C PHE A 168 -14.45 -7.13 -19.10
N VAL A 169 -15.33 -6.91 -18.11
CA VAL A 169 -15.72 -5.58 -17.70
C VAL A 169 -14.93 -5.16 -16.47
N VAL A 170 -14.21 -4.04 -16.58
CA VAL A 170 -13.48 -3.43 -15.46
C VAL A 170 -14.22 -2.19 -15.00
N THR A 171 -14.83 -2.25 -13.82
CA THR A 171 -15.56 -1.13 -13.23
C THR A 171 -14.62 -0.35 -12.30
N GLY A 172 -14.44 0.95 -12.61
CA GLY A 172 -13.51 1.84 -11.95
C GLY A 172 -12.13 1.83 -12.62
N LEU A 173 -11.82 2.90 -13.35
CA LEU A 173 -10.55 3.10 -14.05
C LEU A 173 -9.58 3.96 -13.24
N GLY A 174 -9.51 3.69 -11.93
CA GLY A 174 -8.46 4.17 -11.06
C GLY A 174 -7.17 3.36 -11.25
N LEU A 175 -6.18 3.58 -10.40
CA LEU A 175 -4.87 2.98 -10.50
C LEU A 175 -4.90 1.44 -10.66
N ILE A 176 -5.62 0.72 -9.80
CA ILE A 176 -5.74 -0.74 -9.89
C ILE A 176 -6.53 -1.16 -11.13
N GLY A 177 -7.62 -0.45 -11.45
CA GLY A 177 -8.42 -0.75 -12.65
C GLY A 177 -7.62 -0.63 -13.94
N LEU A 178 -6.81 0.43 -14.09
CA LEU A 178 -5.92 0.61 -15.23
C LEU A 178 -4.86 -0.49 -15.33
N LEU A 179 -4.27 -0.91 -14.21
CA LEU A 179 -3.35 -2.05 -14.18
C LEU A 179 -4.05 -3.36 -14.58
N CYS A 180 -5.30 -3.59 -14.13
CA CYS A 180 -6.09 -4.75 -14.55
C CYS A 180 -6.39 -4.73 -16.05
N VAL A 181 -6.74 -3.57 -16.62
CA VAL A 181 -6.96 -3.40 -18.06
C VAL A 181 -5.72 -3.82 -18.84
N GLN A 182 -4.53 -3.33 -18.45
CA GLN A 182 -3.27 -3.66 -19.12
C GLN A 182 -2.95 -5.15 -19.01
N MET A 183 -3.08 -5.76 -17.83
CA MET A 183 -2.81 -7.19 -17.63
C MET A 183 -3.77 -8.09 -18.40
N LEU A 184 -5.06 -7.77 -18.43
CA LEU A 184 -6.06 -8.53 -19.21
C LEU A 184 -5.79 -8.42 -20.71
N ARG A 185 -5.44 -7.23 -21.20
CA ARG A 185 -5.07 -7.03 -22.61
C ARG A 185 -3.79 -7.80 -22.96
N ALA A 186 -2.78 -7.75 -22.10
CA ALA A 186 -1.55 -8.54 -22.30
C ALA A 186 -1.81 -10.05 -22.31
N ASN A 187 -2.85 -10.51 -21.60
CA ASN A 187 -3.32 -11.92 -21.62
C ASN A 187 -4.21 -12.26 -22.84
N GLY A 188 -4.36 -11.34 -23.80
CA GLY A 188 -5.14 -11.57 -25.01
C GLY A 188 -6.66 -11.45 -24.83
N CYS A 189 -7.12 -10.85 -23.75
CA CYS A 189 -8.54 -10.59 -23.49
C CYS A 189 -8.98 -9.24 -24.07
N ARG A 190 -10.27 -9.13 -24.39
CA ARG A 190 -10.92 -7.84 -24.67
C ARG A 190 -11.39 -7.22 -23.36
N VAL A 191 -11.27 -5.89 -23.24
CA VAL A 191 -11.66 -5.20 -22.01
C VAL A 191 -12.61 -4.05 -22.31
N LEU A 192 -13.72 -4.00 -21.57
CA LEU A 192 -14.63 -2.87 -21.48
C LEU A 192 -14.41 -2.17 -20.13
N GLY A 193 -13.81 -0.99 -20.16
CA GLY A 193 -13.60 -0.15 -18.97
C GLY A 193 -14.79 0.78 -18.71
N ILE A 194 -15.20 0.92 -17.47
CA ILE A 194 -16.30 1.81 -17.04
C ILE A 194 -15.83 2.70 -15.89
N ASP A 195 -15.94 4.02 -16.03
CA ASP A 195 -15.73 5.00 -14.95
C ASP A 195 -16.68 6.20 -15.15
N PHE A 196 -17.01 6.91 -14.09
CA PHE A 196 -17.78 8.14 -14.14
C PHE A 196 -16.96 9.34 -14.66
N ASP A 197 -15.64 9.26 -14.56
CA ASP A 197 -14.69 10.30 -15.00
C ASP A 197 -14.23 10.01 -16.44
N SER A 198 -14.66 10.87 -17.38
CA SER A 198 -14.30 10.73 -18.80
C SER A 198 -12.79 10.76 -19.04
N LYS A 199 -12.01 11.54 -18.24
CA LYS A 199 -10.54 11.61 -18.37
C LYS A 199 -9.88 10.27 -18.08
N LYS A 200 -10.43 9.49 -17.13
CA LYS A 200 -9.93 8.14 -16.86
C LYS A 200 -10.29 7.16 -17.98
N CYS A 201 -11.47 7.33 -18.58
CA CYS A 201 -11.85 6.55 -19.77
C CYS A 201 -10.92 6.85 -20.96
N GLU A 202 -10.59 8.12 -21.18
CA GLU A 202 -9.63 8.53 -22.22
C GLU A 202 -8.22 7.99 -21.95
N LEU A 203 -7.75 8.06 -20.71
CA LEU A 203 -6.45 7.48 -20.30
C LEU A 203 -6.39 5.97 -20.54
N ALA A 204 -7.49 5.25 -20.29
CA ALA A 204 -7.55 3.81 -20.48
C ALA A 204 -7.53 3.36 -21.96
N GLN A 205 -7.70 4.28 -22.91
CA GLN A 205 -7.66 4.03 -24.36
C GLN A 205 -6.26 4.21 -24.97
N GLN A 206 -5.35 4.89 -24.26
CA GLN A 206 -3.94 5.08 -24.64
C GLN A 206 -3.14 3.79 -24.44
#